data_5bcc8d7d0f96b93c289b777d75662ef1
#
_entry.id   5bcc8d7d0f96b93c289b777d75662ef1
#
_cell.length_a   1.000
_cell.length_b   1.000
_cell.length_c   1.000
_cell.angle_alpha   90.00
_cell.angle_beta   90.00
_cell.angle_gamma   90.00
#
_symmetry.space_group_name_H-M   'P 1'
#
loop_
_entity.id
_entity.type
_entity.pdbx_description
1 polymer ?
#
loop_
_entity_poly.entity_id
_entity_poly.type
_entity_poly.pdbx_seq_one_letter_code
_entity_poly.pdbx_strand_id
1 'polypeptide(L)'
;SRGLGDVYKRQKEAPFILSTSTHIGYPEGNEKLRQTAVFLSGYIREMTGIETEVTADTGSSNSIRLVLDRTAVSSPEGYRLKVGKRDITITGSSEAGIFYGIQTLRKSLPVTGQKEISFPAVQILDEPEYRYRGMHLDVGRHFFSTDFIKKYIDIIALHNLNTFHWHLTDDQGWRIEIKKYPKLTEIGSKRKESLLNDGPGKFDGKPYGGFYTQEEVKDIIEYAAERYILSLIHISEPTRQAEI
;
A
#
# COMPACT_ATOMS: atom_id res chain seq x y z
N SER A 1 2.37 18.62 2.22
CA SER A 1 2.06 19.05 3.59
C SER A 1 2.75 18.08 4.54
N ARG A 2 3.66 18.56 5.36
CA ARG A 2 4.32 17.79 6.39
C ARG A 2 3.27 17.47 7.45
N GLY A 3 2.92 16.20 7.62
CA GLY A 3 2.25 15.75 8.84
C GLY A 3 3.14 16.11 10.03
N LEU A 4 2.60 16.80 10.98
CA LEU A 4 3.28 17.27 12.18
C LEU A 4 3.41 16.11 13.19
N GLY A 5 4.24 15.12 12.90
CA GLY A 5 4.45 14.00 13.80
C GLY A 5 5.90 13.57 13.90
N ASP A 6 6.73 13.95 12.95
CA ASP A 6 8.10 13.46 12.87
C ASP A 6 9.01 14.12 13.92
N VAL A 7 9.18 13.51 15.07
CA VAL A 7 10.27 13.85 15.99
C VAL A 7 11.54 13.16 15.52
N TYR A 8 12.33 13.91 14.77
CA TYR A 8 13.61 13.48 14.23
C TYR A 8 14.76 13.93 15.11
N LYS A 9 15.57 12.98 15.60
CA LYS A 9 16.82 13.29 16.35
C LYS A 9 18.01 12.59 15.65
N ARG A 10 18.92 13.36 15.09
CA ARG A 10 20.23 12.83 14.68
C ARG A 10 21.05 12.44 15.91
N GLN A 11 21.62 11.24 15.89
CA GLN A 11 22.53 10.75 16.91
C GLN A 11 23.96 10.80 16.38
N LYS A 12 24.95 11.02 17.27
CA LYS A 12 26.38 11.01 16.93
C LYS A 12 26.95 9.59 16.91
N GLU A 13 26.18 8.63 16.42
CA GLU A 13 26.60 7.23 16.32
C GLU A 13 27.07 6.92 14.89
N ALA A 14 27.84 5.83 14.74
CA ALA A 14 28.24 5.36 13.44
C ALA A 14 27.01 4.90 12.63
N PRO A 15 27.02 5.05 11.28
CA PRO A 15 25.93 4.65 10.44
C PRO A 15 25.73 3.13 10.42
N PHE A 16 24.52 2.70 10.07
CA PHE A 16 24.22 1.33 9.68
C PHE A 16 24.60 1.12 8.21
N ILE A 17 25.21 -0.01 7.89
CA ILE A 17 25.58 -0.36 6.51
C ILE A 17 24.69 -1.50 6.04
N LEU A 18 23.78 -1.21 5.12
CA LEU A 18 22.96 -2.19 4.42
C LEU A 18 23.81 -2.83 3.31
N SER A 19 23.88 -4.15 3.30
CA SER A 19 24.61 -4.94 2.30
C SER A 19 23.94 -6.31 2.09
N THR A 20 24.52 -7.14 1.25
CA THR A 20 24.04 -8.54 1.04
C THR A 20 24.15 -9.43 2.28
N SER A 21 24.93 -9.02 3.29
CA SER A 21 24.99 -9.72 4.58
C SER A 21 23.92 -9.27 5.57
N THR A 22 23.12 -8.26 5.22
CA THR A 22 22.01 -7.78 6.05
C THR A 22 20.83 -8.73 5.92
N HIS A 23 20.21 -9.09 7.04
CA HIS A 23 18.98 -9.87 7.08
C HIS A 23 17.85 -9.06 7.71
N ILE A 24 16.61 -9.44 7.38
CA ILE A 24 15.40 -8.82 7.91
C ILE A 24 14.76 -9.81 8.88
N GLY A 25 14.74 -9.43 10.16
CA GLY A 25 14.20 -10.24 11.25
C GLY A 25 12.73 -9.88 11.55
N TYR A 26 11.89 -10.90 11.71
CA TYR A 26 10.50 -10.75 12.15
C TYR A 26 10.24 -11.62 13.39
N PRO A 27 9.23 -11.31 14.24
CA PRO A 27 8.87 -12.13 15.39
C PRO A 27 8.42 -13.53 14.96
N GLU A 28 9.03 -14.56 15.53
CA GLU A 28 8.70 -15.96 15.23
C GLU A 28 7.20 -16.22 15.41
N GLY A 29 6.61 -16.93 14.45
CA GLY A 29 5.17 -17.26 14.44
C GLY A 29 4.24 -16.11 14.00
N ASN A 30 4.75 -14.92 13.72
CA ASN A 30 3.93 -13.82 13.20
C ASN A 30 3.99 -13.76 11.67
N GLU A 31 3.04 -14.42 11.00
CA GLU A 31 2.98 -14.51 9.55
C GLU A 31 2.74 -13.16 8.87
N LYS A 32 1.99 -12.23 9.51
CA LYS A 32 1.77 -10.89 8.98
C LYS A 32 3.06 -10.09 8.94
N LEU A 33 3.89 -10.19 9.97
CA LEU A 33 5.19 -9.52 10.00
C LEU A 33 6.22 -10.23 9.13
N ARG A 34 6.11 -11.55 8.94
CA ARG A 34 6.89 -12.26 7.91
C ARG A 34 6.60 -11.68 6.53
N GLN A 35 5.33 -11.50 6.17
CA GLN A 35 4.94 -10.90 4.90
C GLN A 35 5.45 -9.44 4.77
N THR A 36 5.36 -8.66 5.84
CA THR A 36 5.91 -7.28 5.90
C THR A 36 7.44 -7.28 5.66
N ALA A 37 8.16 -8.24 6.24
CA ALA A 37 9.61 -8.40 6.01
C ALA A 37 9.92 -8.78 4.54
N VAL A 38 9.09 -9.63 3.93
CA VAL A 38 9.20 -9.98 2.50
C VAL A 38 8.97 -8.76 1.63
N PHE A 39 7.99 -7.90 1.93
CA PHE A 39 7.80 -6.64 1.21
C PHE A 39 9.04 -5.75 1.31
N LEU A 40 9.61 -5.60 2.51
CA LEU A 40 10.81 -4.78 2.69
C LEU A 40 12.01 -5.32 1.90
N SER A 41 12.24 -6.65 1.92
CA SER A 41 13.26 -7.29 1.10
C SER A 41 13.06 -7.02 -0.40
N GLY A 42 11.83 -7.12 -0.87
CA GLY A 42 11.45 -6.78 -2.25
C GLY A 42 11.75 -5.32 -2.60
N TYR A 43 11.40 -4.38 -1.74
CA TYR A 43 11.69 -2.95 -1.96
C TYR A 43 13.19 -2.65 -2.00
N ILE A 44 13.97 -3.27 -1.11
CA ILE A 44 15.43 -3.13 -1.09
C ILE A 44 16.00 -3.64 -2.42
N ARG A 45 15.62 -4.84 -2.83
CA ARG A 45 16.10 -5.43 -4.09
C ARG A 45 15.71 -4.58 -5.30
N GLU A 46 14.45 -4.14 -5.39
CA GLU A 46 13.95 -3.34 -6.51
C GLU A 46 14.71 -2.01 -6.66
N MET A 47 14.98 -1.33 -5.54
CA MET A 47 15.57 0.01 -5.56
C MET A 47 17.10 -0.01 -5.62
N THR A 48 17.73 -1.05 -5.07
CA THR A 48 19.19 -1.04 -4.86
C THR A 48 19.91 -2.22 -5.51
N GLY A 49 19.21 -3.29 -5.86
CA GLY A 49 19.79 -4.54 -6.33
C GLY A 49 20.37 -5.42 -5.20
N ILE A 50 20.29 -4.99 -3.92
CA ILE A 50 20.82 -5.76 -2.80
C ILE A 50 19.79 -6.84 -2.43
N GLU A 51 20.23 -8.10 -2.41
CA GLU A 51 19.44 -9.22 -1.90
C GLU A 51 19.61 -9.31 -0.37
N THR A 52 18.50 -9.44 0.35
CA THR A 52 18.47 -9.60 1.80
C THR A 52 17.70 -10.85 2.18
N GLU A 53 18.17 -11.58 3.18
CA GLU A 53 17.49 -12.74 3.71
C GLU A 53 16.40 -12.34 4.70
N VAL A 54 15.25 -13.03 4.67
CA VAL A 54 14.15 -12.86 5.64
C VAL A 54 14.14 -14.05 6.58
N THR A 55 14.31 -13.80 7.88
CA THR A 55 14.42 -14.84 8.91
C THR A 55 13.60 -14.49 10.16
N ALA A 56 13.37 -15.47 11.03
CA ALA A 56 12.94 -15.16 12.39
C ALA A 56 14.02 -14.34 13.12
N ASP A 57 13.59 -13.34 13.90
CA ASP A 57 14.52 -12.44 14.61
C ASP A 57 15.27 -13.18 15.73
N THR A 58 16.58 -13.25 15.61
CA THR A 58 17.49 -13.85 16.61
C THR A 58 18.23 -12.81 17.46
N GLY A 59 17.95 -11.51 17.26
CA GLY A 59 18.67 -10.42 17.93
C GLY A 59 20.10 -10.22 17.42
N SER A 60 20.45 -10.79 16.27
CA SER A 60 21.78 -10.69 15.67
C SER A 60 22.09 -9.28 15.15
N SER A 61 23.38 -8.95 15.06
CA SER A 61 23.85 -7.71 14.44
C SER A 61 23.68 -7.75 12.92
N ASN A 62 23.78 -6.58 12.28
CA ASN A 62 23.62 -6.39 10.83
C ASN A 62 22.23 -6.81 10.34
N SER A 63 21.21 -6.38 11.07
CA SER A 63 19.82 -6.75 10.78
C SER A 63 18.88 -5.54 10.73
N ILE A 64 17.79 -5.68 9.97
CA ILE A 64 16.62 -4.82 10.08
C ILE A 64 15.56 -5.63 10.83
N ARG A 65 15.19 -5.17 12.02
CA ARG A 65 14.34 -5.91 12.95
C ARG A 65 12.95 -5.31 13.03
N LEU A 66 11.95 -6.14 12.78
CA LEU A 66 10.54 -5.80 12.96
C LEU A 66 10.11 -6.24 14.37
N VAL A 67 9.69 -5.31 15.21
CA VAL A 67 9.37 -5.57 16.62
C VAL A 67 7.93 -5.17 16.92
N LEU A 68 7.15 -6.13 17.38
CA LEU A 68 5.80 -5.88 17.86
C LEU A 68 5.83 -5.67 19.38
N ASP A 69 5.59 -4.44 19.82
CA ASP A 69 5.44 -4.08 21.22
C ASP A 69 4.20 -3.21 21.39
N ARG A 70 3.15 -3.81 21.95
CA ARG A 70 1.82 -3.17 22.08
C ARG A 70 1.82 -1.91 22.95
N THR A 71 2.92 -1.64 23.65
CA THR A 71 3.10 -0.48 24.53
C THR A 71 4.02 0.60 23.96
N ALA A 72 4.68 0.33 22.83
CA ALA A 72 5.74 1.19 22.28
C ALA A 72 5.27 2.56 21.81
N VAL A 73 4.04 2.62 21.27
CA VAL A 73 3.40 3.84 20.76
C VAL A 73 1.89 3.81 21.06
N SER A 74 1.31 4.99 21.26
CA SER A 74 -0.11 5.13 21.63
C SER A 74 -1.06 4.80 20.47
N SER A 75 -0.66 5.16 19.25
CA SER A 75 -1.46 4.91 18.06
C SER A 75 -1.23 3.49 17.51
N PRO A 76 -2.27 2.74 17.15
CA PRO A 76 -2.12 1.44 16.49
C PRO A 76 -1.47 1.53 15.11
N GLU A 77 -1.47 2.70 14.50
CA GLU A 77 -0.81 2.96 13.22
C GLU A 77 0.53 3.71 13.39
N GLY A 78 0.94 3.99 14.64
CA GLY A 78 2.22 4.62 14.94
C GLY A 78 3.38 3.62 14.98
N TYR A 79 4.58 4.13 14.79
CA TYR A 79 5.81 3.35 14.87
C TYR A 79 6.99 4.19 15.39
N ARG A 80 8.00 3.47 15.87
CA ARG A 80 9.32 4.01 16.16
C ARG A 80 10.33 3.32 15.25
N LEU A 81 11.12 4.11 14.51
CA LEU A 81 12.22 3.63 13.68
C LEU A 81 13.52 4.13 14.29
N LYS A 82 14.42 3.22 14.64
CA LYS A 82 15.75 3.55 15.16
C LYS A 82 16.81 2.95 14.25
N VAL A 83 17.72 3.78 13.75
CA VAL A 83 18.92 3.38 13.03
C VAL A 83 20.09 3.50 13.99
N GLY A 84 20.69 2.39 14.34
CA GLY A 84 21.92 2.29 15.11
C GLY A 84 23.06 1.69 14.27
N LYS A 85 24.28 1.63 14.81
CA LYS A 85 25.42 1.03 14.11
C LYS A 85 25.22 -0.45 13.77
N ARG A 86 24.51 -1.19 14.63
CA ARG A 86 24.40 -2.65 14.56
C ARG A 86 23.14 -3.13 13.88
N ASP A 87 22.08 -2.36 13.98
CA ASP A 87 20.76 -2.73 13.48
C ASP A 87 19.90 -1.50 13.13
N ILE A 88 18.87 -1.75 12.33
CA ILE A 88 17.72 -0.86 12.19
C ILE A 88 16.54 -1.57 12.86
N THR A 89 15.91 -0.92 13.84
CA THR A 89 14.74 -1.48 14.52
C THR A 89 13.48 -0.67 14.16
N ILE A 90 12.44 -1.36 13.73
CA ILE A 90 11.12 -0.78 13.48
C ILE A 90 10.15 -1.40 14.47
N THR A 91 9.68 -0.60 15.42
CA THR A 91 8.81 -1.03 16.50
C THR A 91 7.44 -0.39 16.35
N GLY A 92 6.38 -1.17 16.38
CA GLY A 92 4.99 -0.70 16.35
C GLY A 92 4.14 -1.37 17.41
N SER A 93 3.05 -0.72 17.82
CA SER A 93 2.05 -1.32 18.71
C SER A 93 1.09 -2.27 17.97
N SER A 94 1.10 -2.24 16.64
CA SER A 94 0.43 -3.18 15.75
C SER A 94 1.29 -3.49 14.52
N GLU A 95 0.89 -4.51 13.78
CA GLU A 95 1.52 -4.87 12.51
C GLU A 95 1.38 -3.75 11.45
N ALA A 96 0.27 -2.99 11.48
CA ALA A 96 0.05 -1.85 10.58
C ALA A 96 1.09 -0.74 10.82
N GLY A 97 1.37 -0.39 12.07
CA GLY A 97 2.39 0.61 12.40
C GLY A 97 3.77 0.20 11.88
N ILE A 98 4.14 -1.08 12.03
CA ILE A 98 5.40 -1.61 11.49
C ILE A 98 5.44 -1.53 9.97
N PHE A 99 4.31 -1.82 9.30
CA PHE A 99 4.21 -1.67 7.85
C PHE A 99 4.44 -0.22 7.40
N TYR A 100 3.89 0.79 8.12
CA TYR A 100 4.19 2.19 7.82
C TYR A 100 5.66 2.55 8.09
N GLY A 101 6.25 1.94 9.09
CA GLY A 101 7.69 2.09 9.36
C GLY A 101 8.56 1.59 8.21
N ILE A 102 8.24 0.44 7.59
CA ILE A 102 8.97 -0.03 6.41
C ILE A 102 8.76 0.86 5.19
N GLN A 103 7.61 1.52 5.03
CA GLN A 103 7.41 2.49 3.95
C GLN A 103 8.30 3.74 4.14
N THR A 104 8.55 4.15 5.37
CA THR A 104 9.49 5.24 5.68
C THR A 104 10.92 4.84 5.35
N LEU A 105 11.33 3.62 5.70
CA LEU A 105 12.65 3.10 5.32
C LEU A 105 12.76 2.96 3.79
N ARG A 106 11.72 2.46 3.10
CA ARG A 106 11.64 2.39 1.64
C ARG A 106 11.89 3.75 0.98
N LYS A 107 11.24 4.81 1.47
CA LYS A 107 11.40 6.18 0.94
C LYS A 107 12.80 6.76 1.14
N SER A 108 13.58 6.21 2.06
CA SER A 108 14.97 6.61 2.32
C SER A 108 16.00 5.81 1.52
N LEU A 109 15.57 4.75 0.81
CA LEU A 109 16.45 3.97 -0.05
C LEU A 109 16.81 4.77 -1.31
N PRO A 110 18.09 4.86 -1.69
CA PRO A 110 18.48 5.43 -2.97
C PRO A 110 18.17 4.46 -4.11
N VAL A 111 17.83 4.99 -5.27
CA VAL A 111 17.79 4.20 -6.51
C VAL A 111 19.23 4.10 -7.03
N THR A 112 19.88 2.98 -6.76
CA THR A 112 21.31 2.80 -7.06
C THR A 112 21.66 1.33 -7.24
N GLY A 113 22.75 1.05 -7.94
CA GLY A 113 23.36 -0.28 -8.02
C GLY A 113 24.54 -0.49 -7.07
N GLN A 114 24.66 0.30 -6.01
CA GLN A 114 25.73 0.16 -5.02
C GLN A 114 25.55 -1.10 -4.19
N LYS A 115 26.67 -1.75 -3.83
CA LYS A 115 26.67 -2.96 -3.02
C LYS A 115 26.46 -2.70 -1.53
N GLU A 116 26.66 -1.45 -1.10
CA GLU A 116 26.50 -1.01 0.29
C GLU A 116 25.82 0.34 0.35
N ILE A 117 24.90 0.51 1.28
CA ILE A 117 24.18 1.75 1.52
C ILE A 117 24.31 2.13 2.98
N SER A 118 24.76 3.37 3.22
CA SER A 118 24.95 3.92 4.54
C SER A 118 23.71 4.67 5.00
N PHE A 119 23.14 4.26 6.14
CA PHE A 119 22.05 4.96 6.81
C PHE A 119 22.61 5.67 8.05
N PRO A 120 22.48 7.00 8.15
CA PRO A 120 22.91 7.74 9.32
C PRO A 120 22.12 7.32 10.56
N ALA A 121 22.77 7.33 11.72
CA ALA A 121 22.10 7.04 12.99
C ALA A 121 21.00 8.07 13.25
N VAL A 122 19.77 7.58 13.45
CA VAL A 122 18.57 8.41 13.59
C VAL A 122 17.52 7.69 14.43
N GLN A 123 16.68 8.46 15.09
CA GLN A 123 15.47 7.97 15.72
C GLN A 123 14.29 8.78 15.20
N ILE A 124 13.26 8.08 14.71
CA ILE A 124 12.00 8.62 14.21
C ILE A 124 10.89 8.05 15.09
N LEU A 125 9.99 8.90 15.53
CA LEU A 125 8.71 8.54 16.10
C LEU A 125 7.65 9.19 15.23
N ASP A 126 6.76 8.40 14.66
CA ASP A 126 5.74 8.87 13.74
C ASP A 126 4.41 8.16 13.98
N GLU A 127 3.33 8.92 13.87
CA GLU A 127 1.97 8.40 13.92
C GLU A 127 1.06 9.26 13.04
N PRO A 128 0.00 8.69 12.43
CA PRO A 128 -0.88 9.47 11.59
C PRO A 128 -1.76 10.41 12.42
N GLU A 129 -1.89 11.65 11.95
CA GLU A 129 -2.79 12.64 12.54
C GLU A 129 -4.26 12.30 12.28
N TYR A 130 -4.56 11.75 11.09
CA TYR A 130 -5.93 11.42 10.67
C TYR A 130 -6.13 9.90 10.57
N ARG A 131 -7.24 9.41 11.13
CA ARG A 131 -7.63 8.00 11.04
C ARG A 131 -8.01 7.59 9.62
N TYR A 132 -8.73 8.44 8.90
CA TYR A 132 -9.12 8.20 7.51
C TYR A 132 -8.15 8.89 6.56
N ARG A 133 -7.47 8.09 5.76
CA ARG A 133 -6.52 8.56 4.74
C ARG A 133 -6.79 7.78 3.47
N GLY A 134 -7.73 8.28 2.67
CA GLY A 134 -8.29 7.56 1.55
C GLY A 134 -7.90 8.13 0.19
N MET A 135 -7.91 7.24 -0.80
CA MET A 135 -7.87 7.57 -2.22
C MET A 135 -9.06 6.93 -2.93
N HIS A 136 -9.62 7.65 -3.87
CA HIS A 136 -10.76 7.24 -4.67
C HIS A 136 -10.33 6.93 -6.10
N LEU A 137 -10.84 5.82 -6.67
CA LEU A 137 -10.68 5.49 -8.08
C LEU A 137 -12.05 5.18 -8.69
N ASP A 138 -12.42 5.97 -9.68
CA ASP A 138 -13.62 5.75 -10.46
C ASP A 138 -13.32 4.84 -11.66
N VAL A 139 -13.80 3.61 -11.58
CA VAL A 139 -13.70 2.64 -12.69
C VAL A 139 -15.03 2.50 -13.46
N GLY A 140 -16.08 3.14 -12.98
CA GLY A 140 -17.39 3.19 -13.67
C GLY A 140 -17.28 3.95 -14.98
N ARG A 141 -16.69 5.16 -14.98
CA ARG A 141 -16.46 5.96 -16.17
C ARG A 141 -15.38 5.39 -17.07
N HIS A 142 -14.26 4.95 -16.49
CA HIS A 142 -13.17 4.28 -17.22
C HIS A 142 -12.74 3.01 -16.50
N PHE A 143 -12.78 1.90 -17.21
CA PHE A 143 -12.32 0.61 -16.69
C PHE A 143 -10.79 0.54 -16.69
N PHE A 144 -10.21 0.07 -15.57
CA PHE A 144 -8.79 -0.18 -15.42
C PHE A 144 -8.55 -1.67 -15.15
N SER A 145 -7.45 -2.21 -15.65
CA SER A 145 -7.08 -3.59 -15.38
C SER A 145 -6.76 -3.85 -13.91
N THR A 146 -6.84 -5.10 -13.48
CA THR A 146 -6.45 -5.52 -12.13
C THR A 146 -4.99 -5.17 -11.81
N ASP A 147 -4.09 -5.29 -12.79
CA ASP A 147 -2.68 -4.89 -12.64
C ASP A 147 -2.52 -3.39 -12.37
N PHE A 148 -3.31 -2.55 -13.04
CA PHE A 148 -3.32 -1.11 -12.76
C PHE A 148 -3.79 -0.83 -11.33
N ILE A 149 -4.85 -1.51 -10.89
CA ILE A 149 -5.40 -1.32 -9.54
C ILE A 149 -4.38 -1.76 -8.48
N LYS A 150 -3.66 -2.86 -8.69
CA LYS A 150 -2.58 -3.29 -7.80
C LYS A 150 -1.46 -2.24 -7.71
N LYS A 151 -1.04 -1.67 -8.82
CA LYS A 151 -0.09 -0.54 -8.83
C LYS A 151 -0.63 0.68 -8.09
N TYR A 152 -1.91 0.98 -8.25
CA TYR A 152 -2.57 2.07 -7.53
C TYR A 152 -2.57 1.83 -6.01
N ILE A 153 -2.85 0.60 -5.57
CA ILE A 153 -2.77 0.19 -4.17
C ILE A 153 -1.33 0.30 -3.64
N ASP A 154 -0.31 -0.07 -4.42
CA ASP A 154 1.10 0.10 -4.02
C ASP A 154 1.47 1.57 -3.81
N ILE A 155 0.92 2.49 -4.62
CA ILE A 155 1.10 3.94 -4.45
C ILE A 155 0.38 4.41 -3.18
N ILE A 156 -0.83 3.95 -2.93
CA ILE A 156 -1.57 4.23 -1.69
C ILE A 156 -0.72 3.79 -0.48
N ALA A 157 -0.19 2.58 -0.50
CA ALA A 157 0.66 2.04 0.55
C ALA A 157 1.93 2.89 0.77
N LEU A 158 2.61 3.28 -0.32
CA LEU A 158 3.83 4.12 -0.26
C LEU A 158 3.57 5.45 0.46
N HIS A 159 2.38 6.00 0.33
CA HIS A 159 1.98 7.27 0.95
C HIS A 159 1.33 7.11 2.33
N ASN A 160 1.37 5.92 2.92
CA ASN A 160 0.77 5.60 4.23
C ASN A 160 -0.73 5.90 4.30
N LEU A 161 -1.43 5.79 3.16
CA LEU A 161 -2.89 5.84 3.10
C LEU A 161 -3.44 4.48 3.50
N ASN A 162 -4.60 4.46 4.17
CA ASN A 162 -5.18 3.25 4.74
C ASN A 162 -6.56 2.88 4.16
N THR A 163 -7.04 3.64 3.18
CA THR A 163 -8.37 3.42 2.62
C THR A 163 -8.35 3.59 1.10
N PHE A 164 -8.85 2.58 0.41
CA PHE A 164 -9.08 2.61 -1.03
C PHE A 164 -10.59 2.62 -1.31
N HIS A 165 -11.12 3.74 -1.80
CA HIS A 165 -12.50 3.86 -2.24
C HIS A 165 -12.60 3.46 -3.70
N TRP A 166 -13.07 2.26 -3.95
CA TRP A 166 -13.23 1.69 -5.29
C TRP A 166 -14.65 1.88 -5.80
N HIS A 167 -14.84 2.84 -6.69
CA HIS A 167 -16.14 3.17 -7.28
C HIS A 167 -16.41 2.30 -8.50
N LEU A 168 -17.13 1.20 -8.28
CA LEU A 168 -17.29 0.10 -9.24
C LEU A 168 -18.47 0.25 -10.18
N THR A 169 -19.47 1.09 -9.84
CA THR A 169 -20.71 1.13 -10.60
C THR A 169 -21.21 2.56 -10.76
N ASP A 170 -21.54 2.90 -11.98
CA ASP A 170 -22.20 4.15 -12.33
C ASP A 170 -23.02 3.96 -13.61
N ASP A 171 -23.74 5.00 -14.08
CA ASP A 171 -24.55 4.97 -15.31
C ASP A 171 -23.72 4.67 -16.57
N GLN A 172 -22.43 5.05 -16.60
CA GLN A 172 -21.52 4.79 -17.72
C GLN A 172 -20.95 3.37 -17.72
N GLY A 173 -21.07 2.62 -16.63
CA GLY A 173 -20.60 1.25 -16.61
C GLY A 173 -20.72 0.55 -15.25
N TRP A 174 -21.27 -0.65 -15.31
CA TRP A 174 -21.32 -1.58 -14.18
C TRP A 174 -20.10 -2.50 -14.21
N ARG A 175 -19.22 -2.43 -13.20
CA ARG A 175 -17.89 -3.07 -13.25
C ARG A 175 -17.73 -4.26 -12.30
N ILE A 176 -18.73 -4.64 -11.53
CA ILE A 176 -18.66 -5.77 -10.61
C ILE A 176 -19.60 -6.90 -11.02
N GLU A 177 -19.09 -8.12 -11.11
CA GLU A 177 -19.89 -9.30 -11.39
C GLU A 177 -20.86 -9.61 -10.25
N ILE A 178 -22.13 -9.77 -10.57
CA ILE A 178 -23.16 -10.29 -9.68
C ILE A 178 -23.72 -11.56 -10.30
N LYS A 179 -23.28 -12.73 -9.85
CA LYS A 179 -23.65 -14.04 -10.47
C LYS A 179 -25.16 -14.24 -10.54
N LYS A 180 -25.94 -13.70 -9.59
CA LYS A 180 -27.40 -13.75 -9.60
C LYS A 180 -28.02 -12.88 -10.70
N TYR A 181 -27.33 -11.84 -11.16
CA TYR A 181 -27.80 -10.88 -12.15
C TYR A 181 -26.77 -10.68 -13.27
N PRO A 182 -26.54 -11.68 -14.13
CA PRO A 182 -25.47 -11.66 -15.13
C PRO A 182 -25.60 -10.52 -16.15
N LYS A 183 -26.82 -10.08 -16.44
CA LYS A 183 -27.06 -8.96 -17.38
C LYS A 183 -26.44 -7.64 -16.93
N LEU A 184 -26.17 -7.46 -15.62
CA LEU A 184 -25.48 -6.28 -15.11
C LEU A 184 -24.08 -6.13 -15.72
N THR A 185 -23.38 -7.24 -15.96
CA THR A 185 -22.07 -7.23 -16.62
C THR A 185 -22.13 -7.52 -18.10
N GLU A 186 -23.00 -8.41 -18.56
CA GLU A 186 -23.15 -8.71 -19.99
C GLU A 186 -23.55 -7.48 -20.83
N ILE A 187 -24.42 -6.64 -20.30
CA ILE A 187 -24.95 -5.43 -20.93
C ILE A 187 -24.37 -4.17 -20.28
N GLY A 188 -24.52 -4.03 -18.96
CA GLY A 188 -24.20 -2.81 -18.23
C GLY A 188 -22.71 -2.49 -18.16
N SER A 189 -21.82 -3.46 -18.43
CA SER A 189 -20.37 -3.20 -18.49
C SER A 189 -19.92 -2.60 -19.83
N LYS A 190 -20.79 -2.49 -20.82
CA LYS A 190 -20.45 -2.11 -22.20
C LYS A 190 -21.18 -0.85 -22.62
N ARG A 191 -20.51 -0.02 -23.40
CA ARG A 191 -21.11 1.14 -24.08
C ARG A 191 -20.62 1.23 -25.51
N LYS A 192 -21.46 1.82 -26.39
CA LYS A 192 -21.15 1.99 -27.82
C LYS A 192 -19.95 2.90 -28.06
N GLU A 193 -19.85 3.96 -27.27
CA GLU A 193 -18.89 5.03 -27.47
C GLU A 193 -18.74 5.82 -26.16
N SER A 194 -17.66 6.56 -26.03
CA SER A 194 -17.41 7.41 -24.87
C SER A 194 -17.51 8.88 -25.23
N LEU A 195 -18.06 9.69 -24.32
CA LEU A 195 -18.10 11.13 -24.46
C LEU A 195 -16.69 11.71 -24.42
N LEU A 196 -16.36 12.58 -25.38
CA LEU A 196 -15.11 13.33 -25.41
C LEU A 196 -15.20 14.60 -24.56
N ASN A 197 -14.09 14.96 -23.90
CA ASN A 197 -14.05 16.15 -23.03
C ASN A 197 -14.03 17.50 -23.79
N ASP A 198 -14.08 17.48 -25.13
CA ASP A 198 -13.94 18.67 -25.97
C ASP A 198 -15.28 19.34 -26.35
N GLY A 199 -16.38 18.94 -25.69
CA GLY A 199 -17.70 19.57 -25.83
C GLY A 199 -18.87 18.59 -25.73
N PRO A 200 -20.08 19.07 -25.43
CA PRO A 200 -21.26 18.25 -25.32
C PRO A 200 -21.64 17.63 -26.67
N GLY A 201 -21.99 16.35 -26.66
CA GLY A 201 -22.46 15.62 -27.81
C GLY A 201 -21.38 15.10 -28.77
N LYS A 202 -20.11 15.21 -28.43
CA LYS A 202 -19.00 14.60 -29.17
C LYS A 202 -18.58 13.28 -28.55
N PHE A 203 -18.59 12.23 -29.36
CA PHE A 203 -18.25 10.86 -28.96
C PHE A 203 -17.06 10.34 -29.76
N ASP A 204 -16.35 9.37 -29.20
CA ASP A 204 -15.15 8.76 -29.82
C ASP A 204 -15.51 7.68 -30.88
N GLY A 205 -16.76 7.27 -30.95
CA GLY A 205 -17.25 6.25 -31.89
C GLY A 205 -16.65 4.84 -31.61
N LYS A 206 -16.07 4.60 -30.46
CA LYS A 206 -15.41 3.34 -30.13
C LYS A 206 -16.14 2.58 -29.04
N PRO A 207 -16.45 1.29 -29.24
CA PRO A 207 -17.01 0.45 -28.20
C PRO A 207 -16.04 0.37 -27.01
N TYR A 208 -16.60 0.47 -25.81
CA TYR A 208 -15.85 0.43 -24.57
C TYR A 208 -16.54 -0.46 -23.54
N GLY A 209 -15.76 -1.17 -22.72
CA GLY A 209 -16.32 -2.03 -21.68
C GLY A 209 -15.27 -2.77 -20.89
N GLY A 210 -15.73 -3.48 -19.89
CA GLY A 210 -14.94 -4.29 -18.97
C GLY A 210 -15.63 -4.40 -17.63
N PHE A 211 -15.34 -5.45 -16.90
CA PHE A 211 -15.81 -5.66 -15.53
C PHE A 211 -14.82 -6.59 -14.80
N TYR A 212 -14.96 -6.64 -13.49
CA TYR A 212 -14.18 -7.53 -12.62
C TYR A 212 -15.06 -8.71 -12.20
N THR A 213 -14.51 -9.92 -12.28
CA THR A 213 -15.14 -11.10 -11.69
C THR A 213 -15.11 -11.02 -10.16
N GLN A 214 -15.92 -11.81 -9.49
CA GLN A 214 -15.89 -11.86 -8.03
C GLN A 214 -14.54 -12.34 -7.50
N GLU A 215 -13.88 -13.24 -8.23
CA GLU A 215 -12.54 -13.73 -7.91
C GLU A 215 -11.48 -12.61 -8.03
N GLU A 216 -11.54 -11.79 -9.08
CA GLU A 216 -10.65 -10.63 -9.25
C GLU A 216 -10.89 -9.58 -8.16
N VAL A 217 -12.16 -9.32 -7.80
CA VAL A 217 -12.48 -8.40 -6.70
C VAL A 217 -11.91 -8.91 -5.38
N LYS A 218 -12.05 -10.19 -5.10
CA LYS A 218 -11.48 -10.82 -3.90
C LYS A 218 -9.96 -10.71 -3.86
N ASP A 219 -9.29 -11.02 -4.96
CA ASP A 219 -7.83 -10.89 -5.09
C ASP A 219 -7.36 -9.46 -4.82
N ILE A 220 -8.05 -8.45 -5.34
CA ILE A 220 -7.73 -7.04 -5.08
C ILE A 220 -7.94 -6.67 -3.60
N ILE A 221 -9.00 -7.15 -2.96
CA ILE A 221 -9.27 -6.90 -1.54
C ILE A 221 -8.18 -7.53 -0.67
N GLU A 222 -7.79 -8.77 -0.96
CA GLU A 222 -6.71 -9.48 -0.26
C GLU A 222 -5.37 -8.76 -0.45
N TYR A 223 -5.05 -8.35 -1.67
CA TYR A 223 -3.85 -7.57 -2.00
C TYR A 223 -3.77 -6.25 -1.23
N ALA A 224 -4.89 -5.54 -1.08
CA ALA A 224 -4.97 -4.32 -0.29
C ALA A 224 -4.84 -4.61 1.22
N ALA A 225 -5.49 -5.68 1.71
CA ALA A 225 -5.47 -6.06 3.12
C ALA A 225 -4.06 -6.44 3.61
N GLU A 226 -3.25 -7.11 2.78
CA GLU A 226 -1.84 -7.40 3.07
C GLU A 226 -1.00 -6.12 3.29
N ARG A 227 -1.46 -4.98 2.75
CA ARG A 227 -0.85 -3.65 2.87
C ARG A 227 -1.57 -2.75 3.88
N TYR A 228 -2.45 -3.33 4.70
CA TYR A 228 -3.24 -2.61 5.72
C TYR A 228 -4.13 -1.51 5.12
N ILE A 229 -4.63 -1.73 3.91
CA ILE A 229 -5.55 -0.84 3.21
C ILE A 229 -6.94 -1.46 3.21
N LEU A 230 -7.90 -0.73 3.81
CA LEU A 230 -9.32 -1.08 3.76
C LEU A 230 -9.89 -0.71 2.40
N SER A 231 -10.44 -1.69 1.69
CA SER A 231 -11.16 -1.45 0.43
C SER A 231 -12.63 -1.15 0.72
N LEU A 232 -13.05 0.10 0.44
CA LEU A 232 -14.44 0.49 0.43
C LEU A 232 -14.98 0.35 -0.99
N ILE A 233 -15.94 -0.57 -1.17
CA ILE A 233 -16.61 -0.79 -2.46
C ILE A 233 -17.86 0.06 -2.49
N HIS A 234 -17.94 0.99 -3.45
CA HIS A 234 -19.14 1.76 -3.71
C HIS A 234 -19.92 1.11 -4.85
N ILE A 235 -21.12 0.64 -4.52
CA ILE A 235 -22.12 0.21 -5.49
C ILE A 235 -23.23 1.26 -5.42
N SER A 236 -23.34 2.12 -6.44
CA SER A 236 -24.42 3.11 -6.49
C SER A 236 -25.77 2.43 -6.60
N GLU A 237 -26.72 2.87 -5.79
CA GLU A 237 -28.12 2.43 -5.92
C GLU A 237 -28.73 3.06 -7.17
N PRO A 238 -29.24 2.27 -8.13
CA PRO A 238 -29.85 2.82 -9.34
C PRO A 238 -31.18 3.56 -9.07
N THR A 239 -31.69 3.53 -7.85
CA THR A 239 -32.99 4.10 -7.49
C THR A 239 -32.95 5.55 -7.00
N ARG A 240 -31.77 6.11 -6.67
CA ARG A 240 -31.69 7.50 -6.15
C ARG A 240 -31.78 8.60 -7.19
N GLN A 241 -31.63 8.28 -8.48
CA GLN A 241 -31.72 9.27 -9.58
C GLN A 241 -33.09 9.32 -10.25
N ALA A 242 -34.02 8.45 -9.88
CA ALA A 242 -35.38 8.45 -10.45
C ALA A 242 -36.38 9.37 -9.72
N GLU A 243 -35.96 10.09 -8.68
CA GLU A 243 -36.82 10.96 -7.84
C GLU A 243 -36.43 12.44 -7.90
N ILE A 244 -35.81 12.90 -9.01
CA ILE A 244 -35.61 14.35 -9.25
C ILE A 244 -36.28 14.75 -10.55
#